data_d518f44ae97a1d1248311df5f5cb3463
#
_entry.id   d518f44ae97a1d1248311df5f5cb3463
#
_cell.length_a   1.000
_cell.length_b   1.000
_cell.length_c   1.000
_cell.angle_alpha   90.00
_cell.angle_beta   90.00
_cell.angle_gamma   90.00
#
_symmetry.space_group_name_H-M   'P 1'
#
loop_
_entity.id
_entity.type
_entity.pdbx_description
1 polymer ?
#
loop_
_entity_poly.entity_id
_entity_poly.type
_entity_poly.pdbx_seq_one_letter_code
_entity_poly.pdbx_strand_id
1 'polypeptide(L)'
;FKRIEVYAADARIVVMGDAGPVEVPRSTNLHYISVEGPRVALSLDPDTGAGEGLLIADDGINYSLAARSRDGGLELAIDRRADRTPAGIPLVYSSESRSDVREPSASQLLESSSSDSESTNAIDAVAGGTRQAVVAIDTDNEFMELKFGNSSTSATNYIAALFAQMNVIFERDLDLNLVQGTVILRPSSVTDPYPSTSNTDVDDQLDELGIWWRDNQSFVARAFV
;
A
#
# COMPACT_ATOMS: atom_id res chain seq x y z
N PHE A 1 1.08 -10.68 19.09
CA PHE A 1 0.54 -10.29 17.77
C PHE A 1 -0.94 -10.01 17.90
N LYS A 2 -1.43 -9.01 17.17
CA LYS A 2 -2.86 -8.80 16.92
C LYS A 2 -3.16 -8.98 15.45
N ARG A 3 -4.33 -9.53 15.14
CA ARG A 3 -4.85 -9.53 13.78
C ARG A 3 -5.32 -8.13 13.43
N ILE A 4 -5.05 -7.70 12.20
CA ILE A 4 -5.51 -6.42 11.66
C ILE A 4 -6.31 -6.65 10.37
N GLU A 5 -7.22 -5.72 10.11
CA GLU A 5 -7.91 -5.62 8.82
C GLU A 5 -7.17 -4.60 7.96
N VAL A 6 -6.91 -4.97 6.70
CA VAL A 6 -6.22 -4.12 5.71
C VAL A 6 -7.17 -3.60 4.64
N TYR A 7 -8.45 -3.89 4.76
CA TYR A 7 -9.49 -3.45 3.83
C TYR A 7 -10.53 -2.60 4.55
N ALA A 8 -10.95 -1.51 3.93
CA ALA A 8 -12.15 -0.79 4.32
C ALA A 8 -13.38 -1.71 4.14
N ALA A 9 -14.46 -1.43 4.85
CA ALA A 9 -15.68 -2.25 4.78
C ALA A 9 -16.23 -2.35 3.34
N ASP A 10 -16.18 -1.24 2.61
CA ASP A 10 -16.62 -1.07 1.23
C ASP A 10 -15.50 -1.21 0.19
N ALA A 11 -14.32 -1.70 0.59
CA ALA A 11 -13.19 -1.87 -0.33
C ALA A 11 -13.56 -2.69 -1.56
N ARG A 12 -13.07 -2.28 -2.72
CA ARG A 12 -13.30 -2.95 -4.00
C ARG A 12 -11.99 -3.13 -4.74
N ILE A 13 -11.80 -4.30 -5.32
CA ILE A 13 -10.65 -4.58 -6.18
C ILE A 13 -11.17 -4.80 -7.59
N VAL A 14 -10.66 -4.00 -8.51
CA VAL A 14 -11.11 -3.96 -9.88
C VAL A 14 -9.94 -4.22 -10.80
N VAL A 15 -10.08 -5.17 -11.71
CA VAL A 15 -9.15 -5.40 -12.82
C VAL A 15 -9.70 -4.70 -14.06
N MET A 16 -8.89 -3.87 -14.67
CA MET A 16 -9.24 -3.23 -15.94
C MET A 16 -9.13 -4.24 -17.06
N GLY A 17 -10.11 -4.25 -17.96
CA GLY A 17 -10.13 -5.09 -19.16
C GLY A 17 -10.72 -4.33 -20.36
N ASP A 18 -10.57 -4.88 -21.55
CA ASP A 18 -11.06 -4.27 -22.81
C ASP A 18 -12.57 -4.00 -22.79
N ALA A 19 -13.33 -4.84 -22.10
CA ALA A 19 -14.78 -4.70 -21.94
C ALA A 19 -15.18 -3.80 -20.75
N GLY A 20 -14.21 -3.23 -20.05
CA GLY A 20 -14.39 -2.42 -18.84
C GLY A 20 -13.91 -3.09 -17.56
N PRO A 21 -14.14 -2.44 -16.42
CA PRO A 21 -13.67 -2.93 -15.12
C PRO A 21 -14.43 -4.18 -14.66
N VAL A 22 -13.70 -5.14 -14.10
CA VAL A 22 -14.23 -6.38 -13.53
C VAL A 22 -13.81 -6.46 -12.06
N GLU A 23 -14.78 -6.59 -11.16
CA GLU A 23 -14.49 -6.76 -9.74
C GLU A 23 -13.97 -8.18 -9.45
N VAL A 24 -12.91 -8.27 -8.67
CA VAL A 24 -12.27 -9.53 -8.25
C VAL A 24 -12.24 -9.64 -6.73
N PRO A 25 -12.13 -10.88 -6.19
CA PRO A 25 -12.06 -11.08 -4.74
C PRO A 25 -10.87 -10.38 -4.08
N ARG A 26 -11.07 -9.95 -2.84
CA ARG A 26 -9.99 -9.49 -1.94
C ARG A 26 -9.07 -10.66 -1.59
N SER A 27 -7.86 -10.34 -1.13
CA SER A 27 -6.98 -11.36 -0.53
C SER A 27 -7.66 -12.03 0.68
N THR A 28 -7.51 -13.34 0.76
CA THR A 28 -7.95 -14.15 1.91
C THR A 28 -6.88 -14.27 2.99
N ASN A 29 -5.68 -13.74 2.76
CA ASN A 29 -4.57 -13.78 3.70
C ASN A 29 -4.94 -13.12 5.03
N LEU A 30 -4.46 -13.71 6.11
CA LEU A 30 -4.61 -13.17 7.46
C LEU A 30 -3.40 -12.29 7.77
N HIS A 31 -3.66 -11.09 8.29
CA HIS A 31 -2.63 -10.11 8.56
C HIS A 31 -2.47 -9.89 10.06
N TYR A 32 -1.23 -9.90 10.52
CA TYR A 32 -0.88 -9.75 11.92
C TYR A 32 0.25 -8.73 12.09
N ILE A 33 0.17 -7.94 13.16
CA ILE A 33 1.27 -7.06 13.59
C ILE A 33 1.64 -7.32 15.04
N SER A 34 2.89 -7.04 15.41
CA SER A 34 3.34 -7.10 16.81
C SER A 34 2.73 -5.94 17.60
N VAL A 35 2.30 -6.22 18.82
CA VAL A 35 1.81 -5.19 19.77
C VAL A 35 2.91 -4.68 20.70
N GLU A 36 3.94 -5.51 20.93
CA GLU A 36 5.09 -5.20 21.79
C GLU A 36 6.37 -5.74 21.16
N GLY A 37 7.52 -5.22 21.62
CA GLY A 37 8.84 -5.63 21.12
C GLY A 37 9.16 -5.11 19.72
N PRO A 38 9.94 -5.88 18.94
CA PRO A 38 10.29 -5.49 17.58
C PRO A 38 9.06 -5.30 16.69
N ARG A 39 9.16 -4.42 15.70
CA ARG A 39 8.09 -4.22 14.72
C ARG A 39 8.02 -5.40 13.77
N VAL A 40 6.99 -6.20 13.86
CA VAL A 40 6.78 -7.36 12.98
C VAL A 40 5.41 -7.27 12.32
N ALA A 41 5.38 -7.42 11.01
CA ALA A 41 4.16 -7.65 10.24
C ALA A 41 4.25 -9.00 9.56
N LEU A 42 3.15 -9.77 9.58
CA LEU A 42 3.03 -11.07 8.92
C LEU A 42 1.73 -11.13 8.11
N SER A 43 1.83 -11.67 6.92
CA SER A 43 0.70 -11.97 6.05
C SER A 43 0.73 -13.46 5.74
N LEU A 44 -0.30 -14.20 6.14
CA LEU A 44 -0.34 -15.66 6.08
C LEU A 44 -1.53 -16.13 5.25
N ASP A 45 -1.29 -17.03 4.33
CA ASP A 45 -2.32 -17.79 3.66
C ASP A 45 -2.95 -18.77 4.66
N PRO A 46 -4.27 -18.70 4.92
CA PRO A 46 -4.92 -19.50 5.93
C PRO A 46 -4.95 -21.00 5.61
N ASP A 47 -4.88 -21.37 4.32
CA ASP A 47 -5.01 -22.75 3.87
C ASP A 47 -3.66 -23.48 3.91
N THR A 48 -2.59 -22.79 3.54
CA THR A 48 -1.26 -23.39 3.43
C THR A 48 -0.33 -23.05 4.60
N GLY A 49 -0.66 -22.00 5.36
CA GLY A 49 0.24 -21.42 6.36
C GLY A 49 1.51 -20.77 5.78
N ALA A 50 1.58 -20.69 4.44
CA ALA A 50 2.65 -19.94 3.79
C ALA A 50 2.43 -18.44 3.93
N GLY A 51 3.51 -17.67 3.98
CA GLY A 51 3.36 -16.23 4.10
C GLY A 51 4.66 -15.47 4.03
N GLU A 52 4.50 -14.17 4.12
CA GLU A 52 5.60 -13.22 4.09
C GLU A 52 5.43 -12.14 5.16
N GLY A 53 6.50 -11.44 5.45
CA GLY A 53 6.43 -10.37 6.43
C GLY A 53 7.64 -9.48 6.45
N LEU A 54 7.59 -8.55 7.39
CA LEU A 54 8.63 -7.57 7.70
C LEU A 54 8.96 -7.65 9.19
N LEU A 55 10.25 -7.67 9.50
CA LEU A 55 10.75 -7.39 10.83
C LEU A 55 11.63 -6.13 10.76
N ILE A 56 11.32 -5.13 11.56
CA ILE A 56 12.17 -3.97 11.80
C ILE A 56 12.76 -4.14 13.19
N ALA A 57 14.06 -4.40 13.24
CA ALA A 57 14.76 -4.55 14.50
C ALA A 57 15.00 -3.19 15.20
N ASP A 58 15.36 -3.22 16.47
CA ASP A 58 15.56 -2.00 17.27
C ASP A 58 16.73 -1.12 16.78
N ASP A 59 17.66 -1.72 16.04
CA ASP A 59 18.77 -1.01 15.37
C ASP A 59 18.34 -0.37 14.01
N GLY A 60 17.07 -0.47 13.63
CA GLY A 60 16.52 0.05 12.38
C GLY A 60 16.78 -0.84 11.15
N ILE A 61 17.40 -2.00 11.33
CA ILE A 61 17.63 -2.93 10.22
C ILE A 61 16.33 -3.65 9.86
N ASN A 62 16.03 -3.71 8.58
CA ASN A 62 14.86 -4.38 8.04
C ASN A 62 15.19 -5.80 7.56
N TYR A 63 14.37 -6.74 7.98
CA TYR A 63 14.46 -8.15 7.58
C TYR A 63 13.18 -8.58 6.89
N SER A 64 13.32 -9.37 5.82
CA SER A 64 12.18 -10.07 5.23
C SER A 64 11.92 -11.34 6.01
N LEU A 65 10.66 -11.63 6.24
CA LEU A 65 10.20 -12.87 6.83
C LEU A 65 9.53 -13.73 5.77
N ALA A 66 9.85 -15.01 5.74
CA ALA A 66 9.11 -16.01 4.99
C ALA A 66 8.56 -17.04 5.98
N ALA A 67 7.25 -17.26 5.93
CA ALA A 67 6.54 -18.21 6.77
C ALA A 67 6.19 -19.48 5.99
N ARG A 68 6.36 -20.64 6.61
CA ARG A 68 5.95 -21.94 6.04
C ARG A 68 5.37 -22.81 7.15
N SER A 69 4.32 -23.53 6.82
CA SER A 69 3.80 -24.57 7.71
C SER A 69 4.71 -25.79 7.64
N ARG A 70 5.17 -26.29 8.79
CA ARG A 70 5.97 -27.50 8.88
C ARG A 70 5.63 -28.27 10.16
N ASP A 71 5.33 -29.54 10.02
CA ASP A 71 5.10 -30.47 11.13
C ASP A 71 4.07 -29.98 12.17
N GLY A 72 3.03 -29.25 11.70
CA GLY A 72 2.00 -28.68 12.56
C GLY A 72 2.39 -27.37 13.29
N GLY A 73 3.56 -26.80 12.98
CA GLY A 73 4.05 -25.52 13.46
C GLY A 73 4.29 -24.51 12.32
N LEU A 74 4.57 -23.28 12.69
CA LEU A 74 4.99 -22.21 11.77
C LEU A 74 6.50 -22.04 11.85
N GLU A 75 7.19 -22.30 10.75
CA GLU A 75 8.62 -22.03 10.59
C GLU A 75 8.79 -20.66 9.95
N LEU A 76 9.61 -19.80 10.56
CA LEU A 76 9.94 -18.48 10.04
C LEU A 76 11.39 -18.46 9.58
N ALA A 77 11.62 -18.17 8.30
CA ALA A 77 12.93 -17.83 7.76
C ALA A 77 13.09 -16.31 7.78
N ILE A 78 14.25 -15.83 8.23
CA ILE A 78 14.57 -14.41 8.38
C ILE A 78 15.77 -14.10 7.48
N ASP A 79 15.56 -13.16 6.54
CA ASP A 79 16.62 -12.69 5.64
C ASP A 79 16.78 -11.18 5.74
N ARG A 80 18.02 -10.69 5.77
CA ARG A 80 18.29 -9.27 5.76
C ARG A 80 17.90 -8.66 4.40
N ARG A 81 17.05 -7.64 4.39
CA ARG A 81 16.55 -7.02 3.14
C ARG A 81 17.65 -6.43 2.25
N ALA A 82 18.73 -5.91 2.86
CA ALA A 82 19.88 -5.40 2.13
C ALA A 82 20.57 -6.46 1.24
N ASP A 83 20.43 -7.75 1.59
CA ASP A 83 21.06 -8.84 0.86
C ASP A 83 20.22 -9.32 -0.34
N ARG A 84 18.98 -8.82 -0.47
CA ARG A 84 18.03 -9.20 -1.54
C ARG A 84 17.84 -8.13 -2.62
N THR A 85 18.65 -7.06 -2.64
CA THR A 85 18.56 -6.10 -3.75
C THR A 85 18.92 -6.86 -5.04
N PRO A 86 17.98 -7.08 -5.99
CA PRO A 86 18.32 -7.65 -7.26
C PRO A 86 19.42 -6.78 -7.88
N ALA A 87 20.52 -7.38 -8.28
CA ALA A 87 21.56 -6.67 -8.99
C ALA A 87 20.93 -5.97 -10.21
N GLY A 88 20.79 -4.65 -10.17
CA GLY A 88 20.31 -3.86 -11.29
C GLY A 88 19.16 -2.89 -11.05
N ILE A 89 18.53 -2.90 -9.89
CA ILE A 89 17.56 -1.84 -9.55
C ILE A 89 18.14 -1.04 -8.38
N PRO A 90 18.78 0.12 -8.63
CA PRO A 90 19.12 1.01 -7.54
C PRO A 90 17.80 1.54 -6.96
N LEU A 91 17.48 1.13 -5.74
CA LEU A 91 16.58 1.89 -4.89
C LEU A 91 17.33 3.17 -4.51
N VAL A 92 17.40 4.09 -5.45
CA VAL A 92 17.91 5.43 -5.17
C VAL A 92 16.78 6.21 -4.51
N TYR A 93 16.59 5.98 -3.24
CA TYR A 93 16.14 7.05 -2.38
C TYR A 93 17.34 7.97 -2.18
N SER A 94 17.56 8.85 -3.13
CA SER A 94 18.47 9.97 -2.87
C SER A 94 17.72 10.92 -1.94
N SER A 95 18.16 10.96 -0.69
CA SER A 95 17.75 11.97 0.29
C SER A 95 18.28 13.37 -0.07
N GLU A 96 18.79 13.58 -1.28
CA GLU A 96 19.58 14.77 -1.62
C GLU A 96 18.85 15.85 -2.42
N SER A 97 17.53 15.82 -2.56
CA SER A 97 16.85 16.83 -3.38
C SER A 97 15.50 17.30 -2.87
N ARG A 98 15.35 17.51 -1.57
CA ARG A 98 14.17 18.24 -1.06
C ARG A 98 14.56 19.48 -0.27
N SER A 99 15.43 20.34 -0.84
CA SER A 99 15.60 21.68 -0.32
C SER A 99 14.51 22.66 -0.74
N ASP A 100 13.59 22.28 -1.63
CA ASP A 100 12.56 23.15 -2.18
C ASP A 100 11.11 22.73 -1.89
N VAL A 101 10.87 21.79 -0.98
CA VAL A 101 9.51 21.61 -0.44
C VAL A 101 9.22 22.80 0.46
N ARG A 102 8.66 23.84 -0.15
CA ARG A 102 8.09 24.98 0.54
C ARG A 102 6.97 24.42 1.42
N GLU A 103 7.22 24.30 2.72
CA GLU A 103 6.15 23.98 3.66
C GLU A 103 5.01 24.98 3.42
N PRO A 104 3.78 24.50 3.13
CA PRO A 104 2.66 25.42 3.01
C PRO A 104 2.55 26.18 4.32
N SER A 105 2.57 27.50 4.26
CA SER A 105 2.41 28.30 5.47
C SER A 105 1.06 27.99 6.11
N ALA A 106 0.95 28.06 7.43
CA ALA A 106 -0.28 27.79 8.17
C ALA A 106 -1.47 28.61 7.64
N SER A 107 -1.22 29.76 7.00
CA SER A 107 -2.23 30.57 6.32
C SER A 107 -2.75 29.93 5.03
N GLN A 108 -1.94 29.18 4.27
CA GLN A 108 -2.40 28.47 3.06
C GLN A 108 -3.25 27.23 3.39
N LEU A 109 -3.01 26.61 4.55
CA LEU A 109 -3.84 25.51 5.05
C LEU A 109 -5.21 25.99 5.54
N LEU A 110 -5.32 27.25 6.00
CA LEU A 110 -6.58 27.84 6.46
C LEU A 110 -7.44 28.39 5.31
N GLU A 111 -6.84 28.82 4.19
CA GLU A 111 -7.58 29.34 3.03
C GLU A 111 -8.20 28.22 2.16
N SER A 112 -7.69 26.98 2.23
CA SER A 112 -8.25 25.83 1.53
C SER A 112 -9.49 25.22 2.23
N SER A 113 -9.83 25.70 3.43
CA SER A 113 -10.98 25.18 4.21
C SER A 113 -12.28 25.94 4.01
N SER A 114 -12.36 26.91 3.10
CA SER A 114 -13.54 27.78 2.93
C SER A 114 -14.25 27.67 1.58
N SER A 115 -14.14 26.57 0.84
CA SER A 115 -15.00 26.30 -0.31
C SER A 115 -15.87 25.08 -0.04
N ASP A 116 -17.15 25.35 0.15
CA ASP A 116 -18.24 24.39 0.27
C ASP A 116 -18.15 23.23 -0.72
N SER A 117 -17.82 22.07 -0.21
CA SER A 117 -18.25 20.78 -0.73
C SER A 117 -18.18 19.82 0.44
N GLU A 118 -19.33 19.35 0.89
CA GLU A 118 -19.44 18.22 1.82
C GLU A 118 -18.83 16.95 1.21
N SER A 119 -17.50 16.93 1.11
CA SER A 119 -16.77 15.68 1.05
C SER A 119 -16.56 15.27 2.50
N THR A 120 -17.42 14.41 2.99
CA THR A 120 -17.22 13.69 4.25
C THR A 120 -15.95 12.85 4.09
N ASN A 121 -14.80 13.51 4.30
CA ASN A 121 -13.54 12.83 4.51
C ASN A 121 -13.70 12.00 5.77
N ALA A 122 -13.93 10.70 5.58
CA ALA A 122 -14.11 9.73 6.64
C ALA A 122 -12.78 9.53 7.39
N ILE A 123 -12.40 10.51 8.19
CA ILE A 123 -11.63 10.26 9.39
C ILE A 123 -12.68 9.93 10.44
N ASP A 124 -13.11 8.69 10.51
CA ASP A 124 -13.92 8.21 11.62
C ASP A 124 -13.06 8.23 12.87
N ALA A 125 -13.09 9.36 13.57
CA ALA A 125 -12.56 9.48 14.92
C ALA A 125 -13.48 8.72 15.86
N VAL A 126 -13.31 7.40 15.94
CA VAL A 126 -13.90 6.62 17.03
C VAL A 126 -13.26 7.11 18.31
N ALA A 127 -14.06 7.67 19.20
CA ALA A 127 -13.62 8.15 20.49
C ALA A 127 -12.86 7.04 21.26
N GLY A 128 -11.52 7.15 21.33
CA GLY A 128 -10.63 6.20 22.02
C GLY A 128 -10.13 5.02 21.18
N GLY A 129 -10.32 5.01 19.84
CA GLY A 129 -9.78 4.00 18.93
C GLY A 129 -8.71 4.55 17.99
N THR A 130 -7.92 3.65 17.40
CA THR A 130 -6.95 3.94 16.33
C THR A 130 -7.67 4.62 15.16
N ARG A 131 -7.16 5.76 14.70
CA ARG A 131 -7.69 6.45 13.52
C ARG A 131 -7.51 5.58 12.28
N GLN A 132 -8.42 5.71 11.31
CA GLN A 132 -8.33 4.96 10.06
C GLN A 132 -8.25 5.91 8.87
N ALA A 133 -7.35 5.62 7.93
CA ALA A 133 -7.28 6.31 6.65
C ALA A 133 -7.52 5.32 5.51
N VAL A 134 -8.47 5.65 4.64
CA VAL A 134 -8.77 4.85 3.44
C VAL A 134 -7.88 5.32 2.30
N VAL A 135 -7.13 4.40 1.72
CA VAL A 135 -6.19 4.65 0.62
C VAL A 135 -6.73 4.05 -0.66
N ALA A 136 -6.82 4.86 -1.71
CA ALA A 136 -7.07 4.37 -3.06
C ALA A 136 -5.75 3.98 -3.72
N ILE A 137 -5.77 2.93 -4.53
CA ILE A 137 -4.57 2.36 -5.16
C ILE A 137 -4.85 2.19 -6.64
N ASP A 138 -3.91 2.58 -7.45
CA ASP A 138 -3.90 2.31 -8.89
C ASP A 138 -2.53 1.75 -9.28
N THR A 139 -2.51 0.73 -10.10
CA THR A 139 -1.26 0.14 -10.59
C THR A 139 -1.03 0.58 -12.03
N ASP A 140 0.24 0.63 -12.43
CA ASP A 140 0.63 0.70 -13.82
C ASP A 140 0.71 -0.70 -14.46
N ASN A 141 0.92 -0.75 -15.77
CA ASN A 141 1.06 -1.99 -16.53
C ASN A 141 2.35 -2.72 -16.19
N GLU A 142 3.44 -1.99 -15.97
CA GLU A 142 4.76 -2.53 -15.65
C GLU A 142 4.75 -3.25 -14.31
N PHE A 143 4.11 -2.69 -13.31
CA PHE A 143 3.94 -3.33 -12.01
C PHE A 143 3.20 -4.67 -12.13
N MET A 144 2.11 -4.69 -12.90
CA MET A 144 1.31 -5.89 -13.08
C MET A 144 2.05 -6.96 -13.90
N GLU A 145 2.70 -6.56 -15.00
CA GLU A 145 3.38 -7.49 -15.89
C GLU A 145 4.69 -8.01 -15.29
N LEU A 146 5.60 -7.10 -14.94
CA LEU A 146 6.96 -7.48 -14.54
C LEU A 146 7.02 -8.19 -13.19
N LYS A 147 6.14 -7.80 -12.26
CA LYS A 147 6.17 -8.36 -10.90
C LYS A 147 5.25 -9.56 -10.73
N PHE A 148 4.10 -9.59 -11.42
CA PHE A 148 3.06 -10.60 -11.19
C PHE A 148 2.64 -11.38 -12.42
N GLY A 149 3.23 -11.11 -13.60
CA GLY A 149 2.81 -11.74 -14.85
C GLY A 149 1.32 -11.54 -15.11
N ASN A 150 0.79 -10.37 -14.76
CA ASN A 150 -0.62 -9.98 -14.83
C ASN A 150 -1.57 -10.80 -13.93
N SER A 151 -1.05 -11.50 -12.92
CA SER A 151 -1.89 -12.23 -11.94
C SER A 151 -2.53 -11.26 -10.94
N SER A 152 -3.83 -11.05 -11.07
CA SER A 152 -4.60 -10.22 -10.13
C SER A 152 -4.57 -10.76 -8.70
N THR A 153 -4.64 -12.08 -8.51
CA THR A 153 -4.55 -12.71 -7.18
C THR A 153 -3.20 -12.42 -6.52
N SER A 154 -2.09 -12.58 -7.26
CA SER A 154 -0.75 -12.32 -6.72
C SER A 154 -0.57 -10.84 -6.38
N ALA A 155 -1.05 -9.93 -7.24
CA ALA A 155 -1.00 -8.50 -6.99
C ALA A 155 -1.83 -8.10 -5.75
N THR A 156 -3.05 -8.61 -5.64
CA THR A 156 -3.95 -8.37 -4.50
C THR A 156 -3.32 -8.85 -3.18
N ASN A 157 -2.76 -10.06 -3.17
CA ASN A 157 -2.09 -10.60 -1.98
C ASN A 157 -0.88 -9.74 -1.58
N TYR A 158 -0.08 -9.33 -2.55
CA TYR A 158 1.08 -8.48 -2.30
C TYR A 158 0.68 -7.10 -1.74
N ILE A 159 -0.31 -6.44 -2.33
CA ILE A 159 -0.80 -5.13 -1.86
C ILE A 159 -1.33 -5.27 -0.42
N ALA A 160 -2.09 -6.33 -0.14
CA ALA A 160 -2.59 -6.58 1.21
C ALA A 160 -1.47 -6.79 2.24
N ALA A 161 -0.43 -7.55 1.88
CA ALA A 161 0.76 -7.74 2.71
C ALA A 161 1.55 -6.43 2.92
N LEU A 162 1.63 -5.58 1.88
CA LEU A 162 2.26 -4.26 1.97
C LEU A 162 1.53 -3.36 2.98
N PHE A 163 0.20 -3.35 2.98
CA PHE A 163 -0.60 -2.59 3.97
C PHE A 163 -0.36 -3.09 5.39
N ALA A 164 -0.25 -4.41 5.59
CA ALA A 164 0.11 -4.95 6.90
C ALA A 164 1.51 -4.48 7.35
N GLN A 165 2.47 -4.43 6.43
CA GLN A 165 3.83 -3.93 6.72
C GLN A 165 3.85 -2.43 7.00
N MET A 166 3.06 -1.62 6.31
CA MET A 166 2.91 -0.20 6.61
C MET A 166 2.26 0.01 7.98
N ASN A 167 1.21 -0.73 8.28
CA ASN A 167 0.46 -0.56 9.51
C ASN A 167 1.28 -0.85 10.78
N VAL A 168 2.29 -1.73 10.73
CA VAL A 168 3.18 -1.93 11.91
C VAL A 168 3.97 -0.65 12.25
N ILE A 169 4.13 0.26 11.30
CA ILE A 169 4.77 1.56 11.49
C ILE A 169 3.71 2.61 11.84
N PHE A 170 2.69 2.75 11.02
CA PHE A 170 1.69 3.83 11.12
C PHE A 170 0.85 3.73 12.40
N GLU A 171 0.43 2.53 12.82
CA GLU A 171 -0.30 2.37 14.07
C GLU A 171 0.55 2.73 15.28
N ARG A 172 1.82 2.31 15.29
CA ARG A 172 2.70 2.57 16.42
C ARG A 172 3.14 4.02 16.54
N ASP A 173 3.46 4.66 15.41
CA ASP A 173 4.09 5.97 15.40
C ASP A 173 3.05 7.10 15.29
N LEU A 174 1.88 6.83 14.70
CA LEU A 174 0.86 7.84 14.41
C LEU A 174 -0.54 7.51 14.96
N ASP A 175 -0.71 6.33 15.57
CA ASP A 175 -2.03 5.80 15.98
C ASP A 175 -3.02 5.82 14.79
N LEU A 176 -2.54 5.40 13.62
CA LEU A 176 -3.26 5.44 12.36
C LEU A 176 -3.21 4.07 11.68
N ASN A 177 -4.38 3.52 11.35
CA ASN A 177 -4.51 2.30 10.56
C ASN A 177 -4.82 2.65 9.11
N LEU A 178 -3.97 2.22 8.18
CA LEU A 178 -4.19 2.38 6.74
C LEU A 178 -5.01 1.19 6.24
N VAL A 179 -6.09 1.48 5.50
CA VAL A 179 -6.90 0.44 4.88
C VAL A 179 -7.07 0.71 3.39
N GLN A 180 -7.12 -0.35 2.61
CA GLN A 180 -7.40 -0.29 1.19
C GLN A 180 -8.87 0.06 0.96
N GLY A 181 -9.13 1.05 0.13
CA GLY A 181 -10.44 1.36 -0.42
C GLY A 181 -10.59 0.75 -1.80
N THR A 182 -10.68 1.60 -2.83
CA THR A 182 -10.68 1.15 -4.22
C THR A 182 -9.27 0.82 -4.69
N VAL A 183 -9.08 -0.39 -5.21
CA VAL A 183 -7.83 -0.85 -5.84
C VAL A 183 -8.10 -1.10 -7.31
N ILE A 184 -7.36 -0.43 -8.19
CA ILE A 184 -7.42 -0.60 -9.63
C ILE A 184 -6.16 -1.34 -10.09
N LEU A 185 -6.34 -2.52 -10.67
CA LEU A 185 -5.26 -3.32 -11.25
C LEU A 185 -5.29 -3.16 -12.78
N ARG A 186 -4.17 -2.76 -13.38
CA ARG A 186 -4.04 -2.54 -14.83
C ARG A 186 -3.09 -3.54 -15.46
N PRO A 187 -3.60 -4.69 -15.97
CA PRO A 187 -2.76 -5.63 -16.70
C PRO A 187 -2.26 -5.01 -18.01
N SER A 188 -1.15 -5.53 -18.54
CA SER A 188 -0.53 -5.02 -19.78
C SER A 188 -1.39 -5.17 -21.05
N SER A 189 -2.53 -5.84 -20.94
CA SER A 189 -3.52 -5.94 -22.02
C SER A 189 -4.37 -4.68 -22.21
N VAL A 190 -4.36 -3.74 -21.27
CA VAL A 190 -5.12 -2.50 -21.35
C VAL A 190 -4.21 -1.29 -21.57
N THR A 191 -4.79 -0.18 -22.06
CA THR A 191 -4.04 1.06 -22.20
C THR A 191 -3.66 1.62 -20.81
N ASP A 192 -2.37 1.89 -20.62
CA ASP A 192 -1.86 2.55 -19.44
C ASP A 192 -2.14 4.05 -19.50
N PRO A 193 -2.79 4.63 -18.49
CA PRO A 193 -2.94 6.07 -18.39
C PRO A 193 -1.68 6.78 -17.89
N TYR A 194 -0.64 6.03 -17.50
CA TYR A 194 0.62 6.51 -16.95
C TYR A 194 1.77 6.20 -17.90
N PRO A 195 1.98 7.02 -18.95
CA PRO A 195 2.94 6.71 -20.02
C PRO A 195 4.41 6.86 -19.61
N SER A 196 4.71 7.47 -18.47
CA SER A 196 6.08 7.64 -18.00
C SER A 196 6.66 6.33 -17.49
N THR A 197 7.57 5.75 -18.27
CA THR A 197 8.30 4.52 -17.91
C THR A 197 9.66 4.78 -17.28
N SER A 198 10.02 6.05 -17.08
CA SER A 198 11.35 6.45 -16.60
C SER A 198 11.47 6.26 -15.10
N ASN A 199 12.37 5.38 -14.68
CA ASN A 199 12.79 5.25 -13.28
C ASN A 199 13.55 6.50 -12.76
N THR A 200 13.74 7.51 -13.59
CA THR A 200 14.56 8.69 -13.27
C THR A 200 13.74 9.92 -12.92
N ASP A 201 12.43 9.91 -13.18
CA ASP A 201 11.56 11.04 -12.89
C ASP A 201 10.28 10.58 -12.17
N VAL A 202 10.43 10.38 -10.87
CA VAL A 202 9.31 9.99 -9.98
C VAL A 202 8.26 11.12 -9.91
N ASP A 203 8.67 12.36 -10.12
CA ASP A 203 7.77 13.52 -10.04
C ASP A 203 6.79 13.51 -11.22
N ASP A 204 7.24 13.14 -12.44
CA ASP A 204 6.35 12.99 -13.60
C ASP A 204 5.30 11.90 -13.38
N GLN A 205 5.67 10.76 -12.80
CA GLN A 205 4.73 9.67 -12.49
C GLN A 205 3.70 10.08 -11.44
N LEU A 206 4.12 10.83 -10.42
CA LEU A 206 3.20 11.34 -9.40
C LEU A 206 2.24 12.37 -9.97
N ASP A 207 2.70 13.24 -10.86
CA ASP A 207 1.88 14.23 -11.54
C ASP A 207 0.86 13.56 -12.48
N GLU A 208 1.27 12.57 -13.25
CA GLU A 208 0.38 11.77 -14.11
C GLU A 208 -0.72 11.10 -13.30
N LEU A 209 -0.35 10.42 -12.20
CA LEU A 209 -1.30 9.81 -11.28
C LEU A 209 -2.27 10.84 -10.71
N GLY A 210 -1.76 11.95 -10.19
CA GLY A 210 -2.57 13.02 -9.59
C GLY A 210 -3.55 13.63 -10.58
N ILE A 211 -3.10 13.97 -11.80
CA ILE A 211 -3.92 14.54 -12.86
C ILE A 211 -4.99 13.53 -13.28
N TRP A 212 -4.60 12.28 -13.57
CA TRP A 212 -5.53 11.26 -14.03
C TRP A 212 -6.63 10.97 -13.00
N TRP A 213 -6.25 10.84 -11.72
CA TRP A 213 -7.21 10.59 -10.63
C TRP A 213 -8.15 11.76 -10.40
N ARG A 214 -7.66 12.99 -10.46
CA ARG A 214 -8.50 14.18 -10.37
C ARG A 214 -9.57 14.21 -11.47
N ASP A 215 -9.17 13.88 -12.70
CA ASP A 215 -10.02 14.03 -13.86
C ASP A 215 -10.96 12.81 -14.08
N ASN A 216 -10.57 11.61 -13.63
CA ASN A 216 -11.29 10.38 -13.92
C ASN A 216 -11.84 9.65 -12.69
N GLN A 217 -11.30 9.89 -11.48
CA GLN A 217 -11.64 9.16 -10.25
C GLN A 217 -12.02 10.09 -9.08
N SER A 218 -12.45 11.31 -9.37
CA SER A 218 -12.82 12.30 -8.34
C SER A 218 -13.94 11.83 -7.42
N PHE A 219 -14.78 10.90 -7.89
CA PHE A 219 -15.91 10.32 -7.14
C PHE A 219 -15.49 9.20 -6.17
N VAL A 220 -14.27 8.70 -6.24
CA VAL A 220 -13.77 7.65 -5.35
C VAL A 220 -13.43 8.26 -3.99
N ALA A 221 -14.13 7.80 -2.94
CA ALA A 221 -13.86 8.25 -1.57
C ALA A 221 -12.48 7.74 -1.11
N ARG A 222 -11.64 8.66 -0.65
CA ARG A 222 -10.27 8.37 -0.20
C ARG A 222 -9.74 9.48 0.69
N ALA A 223 -8.85 9.13 1.59
CA ALA A 223 -8.10 10.12 2.37
C ALA A 223 -6.97 10.75 1.52
N PHE A 224 -6.31 9.91 0.69
CA PHE A 224 -5.27 10.32 -0.27
C PHE A 224 -5.08 9.22 -1.33
N VAL A 225 -4.36 9.54 -2.38
CA VAL A 225 -3.97 8.63 -3.46
C VAL A 225 -2.48 8.41 -3.40
#